data_592ba4b2fbe68e68e9eb45b1030223b6
#
_entry.id   592ba4b2fbe68e68e9eb45b1030223b6
#
_cell.length_a   1.000
_cell.length_b   1.000
_cell.length_c   1.000
_cell.angle_alpha   90.00
_cell.angle_beta   90.00
_cell.angle_gamma   90.00
#
_symmetry.space_group_name_H-M   'P 1'
#
loop_
_entity.id
_entity.type
_entity.pdbx_description
1 polymer ?
#
loop_
_entity_poly.entity_id
_entity_poly.type
_entity_poly.pdbx_seq_one_letter_code
_entity_poly.pdbx_strand_id
1 'polypeptide(L)'
;MSINVGRGGSTQNIALARAFELGIDVVLVQEPLWNKQKNTTKDHPGYTYHLPNGGENVRPRAVTYTRIDDKKISATQIFPYVVSTGDYCWVEVNGISFLNVYKAPNDSTAIQPLIN
;
A
#
# COMPACT_ATOMS: atom_id res chain seq x y z
N MET A 1 -8.36 6.36 2.93
CA MET A 1 -8.92 5.10 3.49
C MET A 1 -7.77 4.18 3.86
N SER A 2 -7.85 3.58 5.00
CA SER A 2 -6.86 2.60 5.46
C SER A 2 -7.60 1.35 5.91
N ILE A 3 -7.16 0.17 5.46
CA ILE A 3 -7.86 -1.08 5.77
C ILE A 3 -6.88 -2.25 5.81
N ASN A 4 -7.05 -3.11 6.83
CA ASN A 4 -6.37 -4.40 6.89
C ASN A 4 -7.29 -5.47 6.30
N VAL A 5 -6.86 -6.12 5.22
CA VAL A 5 -7.69 -7.10 4.51
C VAL A 5 -7.36 -8.55 4.90
N GLY A 6 -6.40 -8.75 5.81
CA GLY A 6 -6.08 -10.07 6.36
C GLY A 6 -5.75 -11.10 5.29
N ARG A 7 -5.06 -10.74 4.23
CA ARG A 7 -4.71 -11.56 3.07
C ARG A 7 -5.91 -12.03 2.25
N GLY A 8 -7.10 -11.49 2.51
CA GLY A 8 -8.32 -11.87 1.81
C GLY A 8 -8.46 -11.14 0.48
N GLY A 9 -8.36 -11.86 -0.63
CA GLY A 9 -8.50 -11.26 -1.96
C GLY A 9 -9.89 -10.68 -2.21
N SER A 10 -10.94 -11.39 -1.76
CA SER A 10 -12.30 -10.87 -1.87
C SER A 10 -12.51 -9.61 -1.06
N THR A 11 -11.99 -9.57 0.16
CA THR A 11 -12.06 -8.38 1.02
C THR A 11 -11.33 -7.20 0.38
N GLN A 12 -10.15 -7.46 -0.20
CA GLN A 12 -9.37 -6.43 -0.89
C GLN A 12 -10.13 -5.89 -2.10
N ASN A 13 -10.72 -6.76 -2.92
CA ASN A 13 -11.52 -6.34 -4.08
C ASN A 13 -12.73 -5.50 -3.67
N ILE A 14 -13.44 -5.90 -2.63
CA ILE A 14 -14.60 -5.17 -2.12
C ILE A 14 -14.18 -3.79 -1.61
N ALA A 15 -13.07 -3.73 -0.88
CA ALA A 15 -12.55 -2.47 -0.36
C ALA A 15 -12.18 -1.50 -1.49
N LEU A 16 -11.51 -1.98 -2.52
CA LEU A 16 -11.14 -1.15 -3.68
C LEU A 16 -12.37 -0.68 -4.45
N ALA A 17 -13.35 -1.55 -4.68
CA ALA A 17 -14.58 -1.19 -5.36
C ALA A 17 -15.35 -0.13 -4.56
N ARG A 18 -15.44 -0.30 -3.25
CA ARG A 18 -16.11 0.66 -2.37
C ARG A 18 -15.38 2.00 -2.33
N ALA A 19 -14.06 1.97 -2.24
CA ALA A 19 -13.25 3.18 -2.27
C ALA A 19 -13.47 3.95 -3.58
N PHE A 20 -13.51 3.24 -4.69
CA PHE A 20 -13.73 3.87 -5.99
C PHE A 20 -15.12 4.52 -6.08
N GLU A 21 -16.16 3.84 -5.62
CA GLU A 21 -17.53 4.40 -5.56
C GLU A 21 -17.60 5.66 -4.71
N LEU A 22 -16.87 5.69 -3.61
CA LEU A 22 -16.85 6.83 -2.70
C LEU A 22 -15.92 7.98 -3.16
N GLY A 23 -15.24 7.81 -4.27
CA GLY A 23 -14.31 8.82 -4.77
C GLY A 23 -13.04 8.96 -3.95
N ILE A 24 -12.61 7.89 -3.27
CA ILE A 24 -11.40 7.90 -2.45
C ILE A 24 -10.17 7.90 -3.37
N ASP A 25 -9.27 8.84 -3.14
CA ASP A 25 -8.07 9.01 -3.96
C ASP A 25 -6.91 8.11 -3.54
N VAL A 26 -6.78 7.83 -2.25
CA VAL A 26 -5.68 7.05 -1.69
C VAL A 26 -6.24 5.96 -0.78
N VAL A 27 -5.85 4.71 -1.04
CA VAL A 27 -6.23 3.57 -0.23
C VAL A 27 -4.97 2.89 0.31
N LEU A 28 -4.85 2.83 1.63
CA LEU A 28 -3.75 2.20 2.32
C LEU A 28 -4.20 0.81 2.77
N VAL A 29 -3.66 -0.22 2.14
CA VAL A 29 -4.05 -1.61 2.43
C VAL A 29 -2.94 -2.31 3.20
N GLN A 30 -3.29 -2.92 4.33
CA GLN A 30 -2.39 -3.75 5.11
C GLN A 30 -2.78 -5.22 4.93
N GLU A 31 -1.81 -6.09 4.96
CA GLU A 31 -1.93 -7.51 4.71
C GLU A 31 -2.64 -7.84 3.39
N PRO A 32 -2.15 -7.31 2.25
CA PRO A 32 -2.77 -7.60 0.97
C PRO A 32 -2.59 -9.06 0.56
N LEU A 33 -3.49 -9.54 -0.30
CA LEU A 33 -3.25 -10.79 -1.00
C LEU A 33 -1.98 -10.64 -1.83
N TRP A 34 -1.16 -11.67 -1.85
CA TRP A 34 0.07 -11.65 -2.64
C TRP A 34 0.22 -12.93 -3.45
N ASN A 35 0.40 -12.77 -4.75
CA ASN A 35 0.69 -13.87 -5.66
C ASN A 35 2.21 -13.95 -5.87
N LYS A 36 2.83 -14.96 -5.25
CA LYS A 36 4.29 -15.16 -5.32
C LYS A 36 4.79 -15.47 -6.72
N GLN A 37 4.01 -16.17 -7.51
CA GLN A 37 4.43 -16.59 -8.85
C GLN A 37 4.52 -15.40 -9.81
N LYS A 38 3.60 -14.46 -9.68
CA LYS A 38 3.51 -13.30 -10.56
C LYS A 38 4.03 -12.02 -9.91
N ASN A 39 4.36 -12.04 -8.62
CA ASN A 39 4.76 -10.87 -7.84
C ASN A 39 3.71 -9.75 -7.94
N THR A 40 2.46 -10.12 -7.76
CA THR A 40 1.33 -9.19 -7.90
C THR A 40 0.36 -9.30 -6.73
N THR A 41 -0.40 -8.22 -6.54
CA THR A 41 -1.55 -8.19 -5.65
C THR A 41 -2.80 -7.93 -6.46
N LYS A 42 -3.95 -7.78 -5.79
CA LYS A 42 -5.20 -7.46 -6.48
C LYS A 42 -5.11 -6.10 -7.16
N ASP A 43 -5.59 -6.03 -8.37
CA ASP A 43 -5.62 -4.83 -9.17
C ASP A 43 -7.06 -4.30 -9.28
N HIS A 44 -7.18 -3.00 -9.56
CA HIS A 44 -8.46 -2.36 -9.85
C HIS A 44 -8.23 -1.36 -10.98
N PRO A 45 -9.09 -1.34 -12.01
CA PRO A 45 -8.86 -0.47 -13.17
C PRO A 45 -8.86 1.03 -12.85
N GLY A 46 -9.45 1.43 -11.73
CA GLY A 46 -9.46 2.82 -11.28
C GLY A 46 -8.26 3.24 -10.45
N TYR A 47 -7.36 2.34 -10.13
CA TYR A 47 -6.22 2.60 -9.25
C TYR A 47 -4.90 2.09 -9.81
N THR A 48 -3.83 2.78 -9.45
CA THR A 48 -2.45 2.27 -9.59
C THR A 48 -1.97 1.87 -8.21
N TYR A 49 -1.31 0.71 -8.06
CA TYR A 49 -0.80 0.32 -6.76
C TYR A 49 0.72 0.50 -6.67
N HIS A 50 1.18 0.81 -5.46
CA HIS A 50 2.57 1.06 -5.13
C HIS A 50 3.01 0.08 -4.06
N LEU A 51 4.09 -0.65 -4.35
CA LEU A 51 4.63 -1.67 -3.46
C LEU A 51 5.80 -1.11 -2.66
N PRO A 52 6.01 -1.63 -1.44
CA PRO A 52 7.19 -1.24 -0.67
C PRO A 52 8.47 -1.76 -1.33
N ASN A 53 9.58 -1.08 -1.07
CA ASN A 53 10.88 -1.49 -1.58
C ASN A 53 11.49 -2.56 -0.66
N GLY A 54 10.98 -3.80 -0.77
CA GLY A 54 11.37 -4.89 0.10
C GLY A 54 12.31 -5.93 -0.51
N GLY A 55 12.78 -5.73 -1.74
CA GLY A 55 13.59 -6.72 -2.42
C GLY A 55 12.76 -7.81 -3.12
N GLU A 56 13.42 -8.66 -3.90
CA GLU A 56 12.74 -9.57 -4.82
C GLU A 56 11.89 -10.65 -4.15
N ASN A 57 12.29 -11.14 -2.99
CA ASN A 57 11.63 -12.28 -2.35
C ASN A 57 10.87 -11.89 -1.10
N VAL A 58 10.70 -10.61 -0.85
CA VAL A 58 9.97 -10.14 0.32
C VAL A 58 8.52 -9.94 -0.03
N ARG A 59 7.66 -10.65 0.69
CA ARG A 59 6.23 -10.46 0.57
C ARG A 59 5.82 -9.10 1.12
N PRO A 60 5.19 -8.24 0.31
CA PRO A 60 4.68 -6.97 0.82
C PRO A 60 3.56 -7.19 1.85
N ARG A 61 3.61 -6.46 2.95
CA ARG A 61 2.55 -6.46 3.96
C ARG A 61 1.75 -5.17 3.95
N ALA A 62 2.14 -4.24 3.09
CA ALA A 62 1.44 -2.99 2.87
C ALA A 62 1.48 -2.67 1.38
N VAL A 63 0.37 -2.20 0.83
CA VAL A 63 0.29 -1.70 -0.54
C VAL A 63 -0.57 -0.44 -0.55
N THR A 64 -0.15 0.56 -1.31
CA THR A 64 -0.88 1.82 -1.43
C THR A 64 -1.45 1.92 -2.83
N TYR A 65 -2.74 2.22 -2.91
CA TYR A 65 -3.43 2.45 -4.17
C TYR A 65 -3.70 3.95 -4.33
N THR A 66 -3.39 4.48 -5.51
CA THR A 66 -3.71 5.86 -5.86
C THR A 66 -4.62 5.88 -7.07
N ARG A 67 -5.66 6.71 -7.01
CA ARG A 67 -6.67 6.78 -8.06
C ARG A 67 -6.04 7.29 -9.37
N ILE A 68 -6.36 6.61 -10.46
CA ILE A 68 -6.04 7.08 -11.80
C ILE A 68 -7.10 8.10 -12.15
N ASP A 69 -6.72 9.37 -12.29
CA ASP A 69 -7.67 10.44 -12.56
C ASP A 69 -7.10 11.36 -13.63
N ASP A 70 -7.93 11.71 -14.62
CA ASP A 70 -7.60 12.68 -15.65
C ASP A 70 -7.35 14.08 -15.07
N LYS A 71 -7.78 14.33 -13.85
CA LYS A 71 -7.55 15.59 -13.13
C LYS A 71 -6.17 15.66 -12.46
N LYS A 72 -5.26 14.75 -12.80
CA LYS A 72 -3.85 14.86 -12.49
C LYS A 72 -3.47 14.70 -11.02
N ILE A 73 -3.86 13.59 -10.44
CA ILE A 73 -3.23 13.16 -9.20
C ILE A 73 -1.80 12.73 -9.56
N SER A 74 -0.83 13.45 -9.03
CA SER A 74 0.58 13.09 -9.18
C SER A 74 0.98 12.26 -7.97
N ALA A 75 1.32 11.00 -8.21
CA ALA A 75 1.74 10.09 -7.16
C ALA A 75 3.18 9.64 -7.40
N THR A 76 4.02 9.80 -6.39
CA THR A 76 5.42 9.38 -6.42
C THR A 76 5.69 8.52 -5.20
N GLN A 77 6.24 7.34 -5.43
CA GLN A 77 6.63 6.47 -4.33
C GLN A 77 7.96 6.95 -3.75
N ILE A 78 7.99 7.10 -2.43
CA ILE A 78 9.18 7.52 -1.70
C ILE A 78 9.77 6.31 -1.00
N PHE A 79 11.05 6.05 -1.25
CA PHE A 79 11.78 5.00 -0.55
C PHE A 79 12.64 5.64 0.53
N PRO A 80 12.33 5.43 1.81
CA PRO A 80 13.24 5.89 2.86
C PRO A 80 14.58 5.16 2.70
N TYR A 81 15.68 5.88 2.84
CA TYR A 81 17.01 5.30 2.67
C TYR A 81 17.38 4.32 3.79
N VAL A 82 16.57 4.28 4.83
CA VAL A 82 16.79 3.44 6.00
C VAL A 82 16.11 2.14 5.81
N VAL A 83 16.37 1.08 5.68
CA VAL A 83 15.77 -0.27 5.65
C VAL A 83 14.56 -0.45 4.78
N SER A 84 14.71 -1.23 3.79
CA SER A 84 13.66 -1.78 2.96
C SER A 84 13.04 -3.01 3.64
N THR A 85 11.80 -2.90 4.04
CA THR A 85 11.02 -4.05 4.50
C THR A 85 9.70 -4.09 3.73
N GLY A 86 9.04 -5.24 3.74
CA GLY A 86 7.69 -5.33 3.17
C GLY A 86 6.60 -4.71 4.03
N ASP A 87 6.97 -4.12 5.16
CA ASP A 87 6.03 -3.71 6.20
C ASP A 87 5.50 -2.29 6.03
N TYR A 88 6.13 -1.47 5.21
CA TYR A 88 5.63 -0.13 4.96
C TYR A 88 5.89 0.33 3.54
N CYS A 89 4.99 1.20 3.08
CA CYS A 89 5.06 1.82 1.76
C CYS A 89 4.82 3.32 1.92
N TRP A 90 5.70 4.12 1.39
CA TRP A 90 5.62 5.57 1.49
C TRP A 90 5.35 6.15 0.10
N VAL A 91 4.26 6.89 -0.02
CA VAL A 91 3.82 7.48 -1.29
C VAL A 91 3.50 8.95 -1.09
N GLU A 92 4.01 9.81 -1.96
CA GLU A 92 3.61 11.21 -2.01
C GLU A 92 2.56 11.41 -3.10
N VAL A 93 1.45 12.04 -2.74
CA VAL A 93 0.36 12.38 -3.66
C VAL A 93 0.07 13.86 -3.55
N ASN A 94 0.26 14.60 -4.63
CA ASN A 94 0.04 16.05 -4.68
C ASN A 94 0.72 16.81 -3.54
N GLY A 95 1.96 16.44 -3.21
CA GLY A 95 2.73 17.09 -2.15
C GLY A 95 2.43 16.60 -0.73
N ILE A 96 1.50 15.68 -0.57
CA ILE A 96 1.17 15.10 0.74
C ILE A 96 1.73 13.69 0.82
N SER A 97 2.52 13.43 1.86
CA SER A 97 3.12 12.10 2.06
C SER A 97 2.19 11.19 2.85
N PHE A 98 1.95 10.01 2.32
CA PHE A 98 1.15 8.96 2.96
C PHE A 98 2.06 7.79 3.32
N LEU A 99 2.05 7.41 4.57
CA LEU A 99 2.79 6.26 5.05
C LEU A 99 1.83 5.15 5.41
N ASN A 100 1.95 4.04 4.70
CA ASN A 100 1.17 2.84 4.94
C ASN A 100 2.05 1.84 5.70
N VAL A 101 1.69 1.53 6.92
CA VAL A 101 2.47 0.65 7.81
C VAL A 101 1.64 -0.54 8.23
N TYR A 102 2.21 -1.72 8.07
CA TYR A 102 1.71 -2.92 8.73
C TYR A 102 2.55 -3.17 9.98
N LYS A 103 1.90 -3.31 11.12
CA LYS A 103 2.55 -3.68 12.36
C LYS A 103 2.05 -5.04 12.80
N ALA A 104 2.96 -6.02 12.83
CA ALA A 104 2.63 -7.34 13.33
C ALA A 104 2.32 -7.28 14.83
N PRO A 105 1.43 -8.14 15.34
CA PRO A 105 1.20 -8.21 16.79
C PRO A 105 2.51 -8.45 17.53
N ASN A 106 2.74 -7.66 18.59
CA ASN A 106 3.94 -7.73 19.42
C ASN A 106 5.25 -7.30 18.74
N ASP A 107 5.18 -6.69 17.57
CA ASP A 107 6.34 -6.16 16.88
C ASP A 107 6.29 -4.64 16.83
N SER A 108 7.31 -4.00 17.36
CA SER A 108 7.44 -2.54 17.31
C SER A 108 8.49 -2.07 16.31
N THR A 109 9.21 -2.98 15.68
CA THR A 109 10.35 -2.63 14.83
C THR A 109 9.94 -1.92 13.54
N ALA A 110 8.76 -2.22 13.00
CA ALA A 110 8.27 -1.59 11.79
C ALA A 110 8.07 -0.08 11.94
N ILE A 111 7.86 0.41 13.15
CA ILE A 111 7.60 1.82 13.43
C ILE A 111 8.87 2.55 13.84
N GLN A 112 9.86 1.86 14.38
CA GLN A 112 11.10 2.48 14.89
C GLN A 112 11.80 3.39 13.86
N PRO A 113 11.90 3.05 12.57
CA PRO A 113 12.51 3.94 11.60
C PRO A 113 11.79 5.28 11.42
N LEU A 114 10.54 5.38 11.85
CA LEU A 114 9.74 6.59 11.76
C LEU A 114 9.89 7.49 12.97
N ILE A 115 10.24 6.90 14.12
CA ILE A 115 10.37 7.63 15.39
C ILE A 115 11.75 8.24 15.50
N ASN A 116 12.71 7.62 14.90
CA ASN A 116 14.09 8.08 14.88
C ASN A 116 14.35 9.01 13.70
#